data_55d53895c35cbaf72eb8f2f67449c28f
#
_entry.id   55d53895c35cbaf72eb8f2f67449c28f
#
_cell.length_a   1.000
_cell.length_b   1.000
_cell.length_c   1.000
_cell.angle_alpha   90.00
_cell.angle_beta   90.00
_cell.angle_gamma   90.00
#
_symmetry.space_group_name_H-M   'P 1'
#
loop_
_entity.id
_entity.type
_entity.pdbx_description
1 polymer ?
#
loop_
_entity_poly.entity_id
_entity_poly.type
_entity_poly.pdbx_seq_one_letter_code
_entity_poly.pdbx_strand_id
1 'polypeptide(L)'
;DLQVDGDALYIDGRQVGRRVDVSNSEGQARARAMAGSIEWILLDLGEWKMIPIENIIASCDGGPTKVAARISSAEQVLGAAFALQIGVDALLVTEEILPTALIAKSQRGETLKESSIEEETSEFSLSEFEVIEVKEGGVGDRVCVDLTSMLGMGEGMLVGSSANSMILVHGETVESEFVPTRPFRVNAGSVNSYVLNADWSTSYLS
;
A
#
# COMPACT_ATOMS: atom_id res chain seq x y z
N ASP A 1 -18.65 -21.44 9.39
CA ASP A 1 -17.82 -21.80 8.22
C ASP A 1 -18.03 -20.80 7.09
N LEU A 2 -16.93 -20.43 6.42
CA LEU A 2 -17.00 -19.54 5.24
C LEU A 2 -17.54 -20.32 4.04
N GLN A 3 -18.57 -19.79 3.40
CA GLN A 3 -19.14 -20.32 2.17
C GLN A 3 -19.11 -19.24 1.09
N VAL A 4 -18.79 -19.63 -0.14
CA VAL A 4 -18.78 -18.76 -1.32
C VAL A 4 -19.84 -19.26 -2.29
N ASP A 5 -20.86 -18.45 -2.55
CA ASP A 5 -21.90 -18.72 -3.54
C ASP A 5 -21.91 -17.61 -4.60
N GLY A 6 -21.48 -17.94 -5.80
CA GLY A 6 -21.22 -16.94 -6.84
C GLY A 6 -20.21 -15.89 -6.37
N ASP A 7 -20.64 -14.64 -6.30
CA ASP A 7 -19.83 -13.52 -5.77
C ASP A 7 -20.15 -13.18 -4.31
N ALA A 8 -21.09 -13.88 -3.66
CA ALA A 8 -21.46 -13.60 -2.30
C ALA A 8 -20.67 -14.46 -1.32
N LEU A 9 -20.24 -13.86 -0.20
CA LEU A 9 -19.56 -14.52 0.90
C LEU A 9 -20.50 -14.66 2.09
N TYR A 10 -20.58 -15.85 2.66
CA TYR A 10 -21.41 -16.14 3.81
C TYR A 10 -20.57 -16.72 4.95
N ILE A 11 -20.87 -16.29 6.18
CA ILE A 11 -20.39 -16.91 7.41
C ILE A 11 -21.61 -17.30 8.24
N ASP A 12 -21.73 -18.57 8.56
CA ASP A 12 -22.83 -19.14 9.34
C ASP A 12 -24.23 -18.75 8.79
N GLY A 13 -24.33 -18.75 7.45
CA GLY A 13 -25.58 -18.44 6.74
C GLY A 13 -25.89 -16.92 6.59
N ARG A 14 -25.07 -16.04 7.17
CA ARG A 14 -25.20 -14.58 7.01
C ARG A 14 -24.25 -14.10 5.89
N GLN A 15 -24.78 -13.34 4.95
CA GLN A 15 -23.94 -12.69 3.95
C GLN A 15 -23.06 -11.63 4.63
N VAL A 16 -21.74 -11.75 4.48
CA VAL A 16 -20.75 -10.88 5.10
C VAL A 16 -19.95 -10.08 4.09
N GLY A 17 -19.98 -10.44 2.81
CA GLY A 17 -19.14 -9.75 1.84
C GLY A 17 -19.35 -10.19 0.40
N ARG A 18 -18.39 -9.80 -0.43
CA ARG A 18 -18.37 -10.16 -1.86
C ARG A 18 -16.98 -10.54 -2.34
N ARG A 19 -16.97 -11.48 -3.30
CA ARG A 19 -15.81 -11.80 -4.12
C ARG A 19 -15.75 -10.82 -5.29
N VAL A 20 -14.57 -10.31 -5.59
CA VAL A 20 -14.33 -9.36 -6.68
C VAL A 20 -13.09 -9.79 -7.46
N ASP A 21 -13.25 -9.99 -8.76
CA ASP A 21 -12.13 -10.15 -9.68
C ASP A 21 -11.47 -8.79 -9.91
N VAL A 22 -10.22 -8.64 -9.50
CA VAL A 22 -9.43 -7.40 -9.58
C VAL A 22 -8.35 -7.45 -10.66
N SER A 23 -8.45 -8.40 -11.57
CA SER A 23 -7.55 -8.52 -12.73
C SER A 23 -7.65 -7.33 -13.70
N ASN A 24 -8.73 -6.57 -13.64
CA ASN A 24 -9.01 -5.41 -14.50
C ASN A 24 -9.39 -4.16 -13.69
N SER A 25 -9.34 -3.01 -14.34
CA SER A 25 -9.59 -1.70 -13.71
C SER A 25 -11.02 -1.53 -13.18
N GLU A 26 -12.02 -2.13 -13.82
CA GLU A 26 -13.42 -2.06 -13.37
C GLU A 26 -13.60 -2.82 -12.06
N GLY A 27 -13.05 -4.04 -11.97
CA GLY A 27 -13.06 -4.82 -10.73
C GLY A 27 -12.33 -4.12 -9.58
N GLN A 28 -11.19 -3.50 -9.87
CA GLN A 28 -10.44 -2.71 -8.88
C GLN A 28 -11.24 -1.50 -8.38
N ALA A 29 -11.88 -0.75 -9.28
CA ALA A 29 -12.74 0.37 -8.91
C ALA A 29 -13.95 -0.11 -8.08
N ARG A 30 -14.57 -1.24 -8.46
CA ARG A 30 -15.67 -1.85 -7.73
C ARG A 30 -15.25 -2.30 -6.32
N ALA A 31 -14.09 -2.93 -6.16
CA ALA A 31 -13.58 -3.33 -4.86
C ALA A 31 -13.35 -2.12 -3.94
N ARG A 32 -12.71 -1.05 -4.44
CA ARG A 32 -12.52 0.20 -3.69
C ARG A 32 -13.85 0.86 -3.27
N ALA A 33 -14.84 0.88 -4.16
CA ALA A 33 -16.17 1.44 -3.87
C ALA A 33 -16.93 0.67 -2.77
N MET A 34 -16.52 -0.57 -2.46
CA MET A 34 -17.09 -1.37 -1.38
C MET A 34 -16.46 -1.11 -0.01
N ALA A 35 -15.31 -0.40 0.03
CA ALA A 35 -14.66 -0.03 1.28
C ALA A 35 -15.63 0.76 2.19
N GLY A 36 -15.73 0.38 3.45
CA GLY A 36 -16.67 0.95 4.40
C GLY A 36 -18.13 0.50 4.30
N SER A 37 -18.51 -0.22 3.22
CA SER A 37 -19.90 -0.59 2.96
C SER A 37 -20.23 -2.05 3.27
N ILE A 38 -19.25 -2.93 3.28
CA ILE A 38 -19.40 -4.36 3.57
C ILE A 38 -18.33 -4.83 4.54
N GLU A 39 -18.55 -5.97 5.18
CA GLU A 39 -17.63 -6.50 6.20
C GLU A 39 -16.38 -7.12 5.57
N TRP A 40 -16.54 -7.84 4.45
CA TRP A 40 -15.44 -8.52 3.78
C TRP A 40 -15.44 -8.32 2.27
N ILE A 41 -14.24 -8.12 1.71
CA ILE A 41 -13.98 -8.21 0.27
C ILE A 41 -12.98 -9.35 0.05
N LEU A 42 -13.37 -10.36 -0.74
CA LEU A 42 -12.46 -11.40 -1.19
C LEU A 42 -11.94 -11.05 -2.58
N LEU A 43 -10.66 -10.79 -2.70
CA LEU A 43 -9.99 -10.46 -3.96
C LEU A 43 -9.62 -11.74 -4.71
N ASP A 44 -10.07 -11.83 -5.95
CA ASP A 44 -9.61 -12.83 -6.91
C ASP A 44 -8.62 -12.13 -7.85
N LEU A 45 -7.34 -12.54 -7.80
CA LEU A 45 -6.24 -11.75 -8.33
C LEU A 45 -5.89 -12.09 -9.78
N GLY A 46 -6.42 -13.21 -10.31
CA GLY A 46 -6.02 -13.71 -11.62
C GLY A 46 -4.50 -13.89 -11.72
N GLU A 47 -3.90 -13.32 -12.76
CA GLU A 47 -2.45 -13.18 -12.83
C GLU A 47 -2.00 -12.10 -11.83
N TRP A 48 -1.12 -12.48 -10.91
CA TRP A 48 -0.67 -11.66 -9.78
C TRP A 48 -0.15 -10.28 -10.20
N LYS A 49 -0.79 -9.24 -9.66
CA LYS A 49 -0.29 -7.86 -9.71
C LYS A 49 -0.43 -7.24 -8.32
N MET A 50 0.68 -6.82 -7.72
CA MET A 50 0.73 -6.25 -6.37
C MET A 50 -0.04 -4.94 -6.24
N ILE A 51 0.15 -3.99 -7.16
CA ILE A 51 -0.41 -2.62 -7.10
C ILE A 51 -1.93 -2.57 -6.86
N PRO A 52 -2.77 -3.41 -7.51
CA PRO A 52 -4.21 -3.39 -7.23
C PRO A 52 -4.57 -3.74 -5.80
N ILE A 53 -3.84 -4.66 -5.16
CA ILE A 53 -4.07 -5.06 -3.76
C ILE A 53 -3.75 -3.90 -2.83
N GLU A 54 -2.61 -3.26 -3.02
CA GLU A 54 -2.15 -2.13 -2.21
C GLU A 54 -3.17 -0.99 -2.23
N ASN A 55 -3.69 -0.64 -3.41
CA ASN A 55 -4.73 0.38 -3.54
C ASN A 55 -6.03 0.02 -2.78
N ILE A 56 -6.40 -1.27 -2.73
CA ILE A 56 -7.60 -1.73 -2.04
C ILE A 56 -7.37 -1.77 -0.53
N ILE A 57 -6.21 -2.29 -0.07
CA ILE A 57 -5.81 -2.28 1.34
C ILE A 57 -5.84 -0.82 1.86
N ALA A 58 -5.21 0.10 1.13
CA ALA A 58 -5.20 1.51 1.48
C ALA A 58 -6.60 2.13 1.58
N SER A 59 -7.52 1.73 0.70
CA SER A 59 -8.92 2.21 0.74
C SER A 59 -9.73 1.63 1.91
N CYS A 60 -9.33 0.50 2.46
CA CYS A 60 -10.02 -0.16 3.58
C CYS A 60 -9.36 0.14 4.93
N ASP A 61 -8.15 0.70 4.94
CA ASP A 61 -7.39 0.98 6.14
C ASP A 61 -8.13 1.93 7.09
N GLY A 62 -8.11 1.61 8.39
CA GLY A 62 -8.88 2.33 9.40
C GLY A 62 -10.40 2.21 9.30
N GLY A 63 -10.93 1.49 8.30
CA GLY A 63 -12.35 1.24 8.07
C GLY A 63 -12.84 -0.10 8.63
N PRO A 64 -14.16 -0.36 8.58
CA PRO A 64 -14.75 -1.61 9.06
C PRO A 64 -14.61 -2.77 8.06
N THR A 65 -14.20 -2.51 6.82
CA THR A 65 -14.10 -3.51 5.76
C THR A 65 -12.77 -4.23 5.83
N LYS A 66 -12.81 -5.55 5.89
CA LYS A 66 -11.66 -6.44 5.86
C LYS A 66 -11.40 -6.96 4.46
N VAL A 67 -10.13 -7.15 4.15
CA VAL A 67 -9.67 -7.63 2.84
C VAL A 67 -9.14 -9.05 2.97
N ALA A 68 -9.69 -9.97 2.19
CA ALA A 68 -9.16 -11.30 2.01
C ALA A 68 -8.63 -11.46 0.57
N ALA A 69 -7.56 -12.22 0.38
CA ALA A 69 -7.02 -12.52 -0.93
C ALA A 69 -7.02 -14.04 -1.19
N ARG A 70 -7.49 -14.43 -2.38
CA ARG A 70 -7.36 -15.79 -2.87
C ARG A 70 -5.97 -15.99 -3.47
N ILE A 71 -5.24 -16.95 -2.92
CA ILE A 71 -3.85 -17.25 -3.28
C ILE A 71 -3.80 -18.54 -4.10
N SER A 72 -3.15 -18.45 -5.26
CA SER A 72 -3.03 -19.58 -6.20
C SER A 72 -1.64 -20.24 -6.18
N SER A 73 -0.62 -19.56 -5.64
CA SER A 73 0.74 -20.11 -5.52
C SER A 73 1.41 -19.65 -4.22
N ALA A 74 2.38 -20.43 -3.74
CA ALA A 74 3.14 -20.10 -2.53
C ALA A 74 3.90 -18.76 -2.62
N GLU A 75 4.32 -18.36 -3.81
CA GLU A 75 5.04 -17.12 -4.08
C GLU A 75 4.18 -15.87 -3.79
N GLN A 76 2.87 -15.98 -3.98
CA GLN A 76 1.92 -14.89 -3.71
C GLN A 76 1.66 -14.65 -2.23
N VAL A 77 1.93 -15.63 -1.36
CA VAL A 77 1.64 -15.57 0.07
C VAL A 77 2.30 -14.38 0.74
N LEU A 78 3.62 -14.25 0.56
CA LEU A 78 4.40 -13.19 1.20
C LEU A 78 3.98 -11.80 0.68
N GLY A 79 3.78 -11.67 -0.62
CA GLY A 79 3.32 -10.42 -1.20
C GLY A 79 1.99 -9.95 -0.60
N ALA A 80 0.97 -10.82 -0.50
CA ALA A 80 -0.32 -10.47 0.08
C ALA A 80 -0.25 -10.25 1.60
N ALA A 81 0.54 -11.07 2.31
CA ALA A 81 0.65 -10.99 3.77
C ALA A 81 1.36 -9.72 4.25
N PHE A 82 2.27 -9.15 3.44
CA PHE A 82 3.11 -8.01 3.83
C PHE A 82 2.91 -6.77 2.95
N ALA A 83 1.90 -6.77 2.05
CA ALA A 83 1.59 -5.58 1.25
C ALA A 83 1.39 -4.34 2.14
N LEU A 84 2.15 -3.27 1.89
CA LEU A 84 2.13 -2.02 2.68
C LEU A 84 2.42 -2.23 4.19
N GLN A 85 3.14 -3.28 4.57
CA GLN A 85 3.34 -3.72 5.97
C GLN A 85 2.05 -4.10 6.73
N ILE A 86 0.89 -3.67 6.25
CA ILE A 86 -0.44 -3.99 6.80
C ILE A 86 -0.85 -5.40 6.36
N GLY A 87 -0.67 -5.71 5.08
CA GLY A 87 -1.13 -6.94 4.44
C GLY A 87 -2.65 -7.04 4.34
N VAL A 88 -3.13 -8.14 3.77
CA VAL A 88 -4.55 -8.47 3.81
C VAL A 88 -4.92 -9.10 5.16
N ASP A 89 -6.19 -8.99 5.57
CA ASP A 89 -6.69 -9.53 6.84
C ASP A 89 -6.76 -11.06 6.84
N ALA A 90 -6.98 -11.66 5.67
CA ALA A 90 -7.07 -13.11 5.53
C ALA A 90 -6.54 -13.60 4.16
N LEU A 91 -6.03 -14.82 4.14
CA LEU A 91 -5.66 -15.54 2.93
C LEU A 91 -6.58 -16.75 2.74
N LEU A 92 -7.16 -16.87 1.55
CA LEU A 92 -7.85 -18.08 1.11
C LEU A 92 -6.88 -18.93 0.30
N VAL A 93 -6.46 -20.04 0.85
CA VAL A 93 -5.40 -20.90 0.30
C VAL A 93 -5.88 -22.36 0.16
N THR A 94 -5.25 -23.13 -0.71
CA THR A 94 -5.39 -24.58 -0.78
C THR A 94 -4.57 -25.27 0.33
N GLU A 95 -4.82 -26.55 0.60
CA GLU A 95 -4.07 -27.34 1.59
C GLU A 95 -2.56 -27.37 1.28
N GLU A 96 -2.18 -27.36 0.01
CA GLU A 96 -0.78 -27.37 -0.42
C GLU A 96 -0.04 -26.08 -0.05
N ILE A 97 -0.73 -24.95 -0.06
CA ILE A 97 -0.16 -23.61 0.23
C ILE A 97 -0.26 -23.28 1.73
N LEU A 98 -1.11 -23.98 2.47
CA LEU A 98 -1.39 -23.71 3.89
C LEU A 98 -0.13 -23.64 4.76
N PRO A 99 0.88 -24.52 4.64
CA PRO A 99 2.11 -24.42 5.44
C PRO A 99 2.83 -23.08 5.24
N THR A 100 2.95 -22.60 4.02
CA THR A 100 3.57 -21.31 3.69
C THR A 100 2.77 -20.14 4.27
N ALA A 101 1.45 -20.20 4.19
CA ALA A 101 0.57 -19.18 4.77
C ALA A 101 0.69 -19.10 6.30
N LEU A 102 0.85 -20.24 6.99
CA LEU A 102 1.06 -20.27 8.43
C LEU A 102 2.41 -19.68 8.84
N ILE A 103 3.46 -19.92 8.05
CA ILE A 103 4.78 -19.29 8.27
C ILE A 103 4.67 -17.77 8.14
N ALA A 104 4.04 -17.27 7.06
CA ALA A 104 3.84 -15.85 6.85
C ALA A 104 3.03 -15.21 7.99
N LYS A 105 1.99 -15.88 8.48
CA LYS A 105 1.21 -15.43 9.64
C LYS A 105 2.06 -15.31 10.91
N SER A 106 2.96 -16.26 11.15
CA SER A 106 3.90 -16.25 12.29
C SER A 106 4.85 -15.05 12.19
N GLN A 107 5.48 -14.87 11.03
CA GLN A 107 6.40 -13.76 10.76
C GLN A 107 5.72 -12.39 10.92
N ARG A 108 4.50 -12.25 10.41
CA ARG A 108 3.72 -11.01 10.57
C ARG A 108 3.46 -10.69 12.05
N GLY A 109 3.19 -11.69 12.88
CA GLY A 109 3.01 -11.53 14.32
C GLY A 109 4.28 -11.06 15.04
N GLU A 110 5.46 -11.39 14.54
CA GLU A 110 6.76 -10.94 15.05
C GLU A 110 7.06 -9.51 14.60
N THR A 111 6.87 -9.19 13.32
CA THR A 111 7.08 -7.84 12.76
C THR A 111 6.20 -6.78 13.44
N LEU A 112 4.94 -7.10 13.75
CA LEU A 112 4.04 -6.19 14.48
C LEU A 112 4.47 -5.95 15.94
N LYS A 113 5.27 -6.85 16.54
CA LYS A 113 5.84 -6.66 17.88
C LYS A 113 7.12 -5.83 17.84
N GLU A 114 7.91 -5.95 16.77
CA GLU A 114 9.13 -5.17 16.57
C GLU A 114 8.86 -3.71 16.21
N SER A 115 7.79 -3.42 15.48
CA SER A 115 7.36 -2.04 15.15
C SER A 115 6.86 -1.23 16.37
N SER A 116 6.71 -1.86 17.54
CA SER A 116 6.40 -1.19 18.80
C SER A 116 7.64 -0.81 19.63
N ILE A 117 8.86 -1.03 19.10
CA ILE A 117 10.09 -0.57 19.71
C ILE A 117 10.28 0.89 19.33
N GLU A 118 10.41 1.72 20.33
CA GLU A 118 10.50 3.18 20.31
C GLU A 118 11.38 3.70 19.17
N GLU A 119 10.78 4.51 18.30
CA GLU A 119 11.52 5.38 17.39
C GLU A 119 12.42 6.29 18.24
N GLU A 120 13.71 6.07 18.22
CA GLU A 120 14.67 7.11 18.59
C GLU A 120 14.47 8.25 17.58
N THR A 121 13.68 9.24 17.96
CA THR A 121 13.52 10.47 17.20
C THR A 121 14.83 11.21 17.19
N SER A 122 15.65 10.99 16.17
CA SER A 122 16.68 11.97 15.82
C SER A 122 15.96 13.27 15.52
N GLU A 123 16.25 14.34 16.26
CA GLU A 123 15.64 15.66 16.05
C GLU A 123 16.01 16.17 14.66
N PHE A 124 15.13 15.90 13.70
CA PHE A 124 15.23 16.37 12.33
C PHE A 124 14.46 17.68 12.22
N SER A 125 15.15 18.75 11.86
CA SER A 125 14.57 20.08 11.71
C SER A 125 14.34 20.40 10.23
N LEU A 126 13.10 20.66 9.85
CA LEU A 126 12.71 21.18 8.54
C LEU A 126 12.63 22.71 8.61
N SER A 127 13.08 23.36 7.52
CA SER A 127 12.89 24.79 7.32
C SER A 127 11.75 25.04 6.33
N GLU A 128 10.93 26.03 6.58
CA GLU A 128 9.87 26.43 5.66
C GLU A 128 10.43 27.30 4.54
N PHE A 129 9.88 27.13 3.33
CA PHE A 129 10.20 27.90 2.14
C PHE A 129 8.94 28.51 1.54
N GLU A 130 9.09 29.70 0.96
CA GLU A 130 8.06 30.32 0.16
C GLU A 130 8.38 30.14 -1.33
N VAL A 131 7.40 29.69 -2.12
CA VAL A 131 7.54 29.59 -3.57
C VAL A 131 7.38 30.97 -4.19
N ILE A 132 8.47 31.57 -4.65
CA ILE A 132 8.48 32.92 -5.22
C ILE A 132 8.23 32.94 -6.74
N GLU A 133 8.51 31.85 -7.45
CA GLU A 133 8.32 31.77 -8.90
C GLU A 133 8.11 30.31 -9.33
N VAL A 134 7.17 30.09 -10.27
CA VAL A 134 6.99 28.82 -10.97
C VAL A 134 7.13 29.07 -12.47
N LYS A 135 8.03 28.33 -13.12
CA LYS A 135 8.26 28.39 -14.57
C LYS A 135 7.96 27.04 -15.20
N GLU A 136 7.44 27.10 -16.43
CA GLU A 136 7.26 25.92 -17.25
C GLU A 136 8.64 25.38 -17.67
N GLY A 137 8.96 24.13 -17.32
CA GLY A 137 10.28 23.49 -17.53
C GLY A 137 10.34 22.54 -18.72
N GLY A 138 9.23 22.37 -19.45
CA GLY A 138 9.12 21.39 -20.53
C GLY A 138 8.66 20.01 -20.04
N VAL A 139 8.80 18.99 -20.89
CA VAL A 139 8.39 17.60 -20.63
C VAL A 139 9.62 16.78 -20.21
N GLY A 140 9.48 15.97 -19.18
CA GLY A 140 10.52 15.08 -18.71
C GLY A 140 9.94 13.83 -18.03
N ASP A 141 10.79 12.85 -17.80
CA ASP A 141 10.43 11.66 -17.04
C ASP A 141 10.40 11.98 -15.53
N ARG A 142 9.50 11.28 -14.82
CA ARG A 142 9.39 11.37 -13.37
C ARG A 142 9.44 9.99 -12.74
N VAL A 143 9.94 9.92 -11.52
CA VAL A 143 9.94 8.70 -10.68
C VAL A 143 8.85 8.83 -9.64
N CYS A 144 7.99 7.81 -9.55
CA CYS A 144 7.12 7.60 -8.41
C CYS A 144 7.71 6.46 -7.58
N VAL A 145 7.89 6.71 -6.28
CA VAL A 145 8.37 5.71 -5.33
C VAL A 145 7.18 5.17 -4.56
N ASP A 146 7.00 3.86 -4.59
CA ASP A 146 6.01 3.17 -3.78
C ASP A 146 6.71 2.60 -2.53
N LEU A 147 6.25 3.04 -1.37
CA LEU A 147 6.78 2.61 -0.09
C LEU A 147 6.10 1.33 0.37
N THR A 148 6.73 0.60 1.26
CA THR A 148 6.16 -0.60 1.88
C THR A 148 5.25 -0.28 3.07
N SER A 149 5.18 1.00 3.49
CA SER A 149 4.36 1.51 4.58
C SER A 149 3.43 2.62 4.11
N MET A 150 2.37 2.83 4.86
CA MET A 150 1.43 3.93 4.66
C MET A 150 1.98 5.21 5.27
N LEU A 151 1.82 6.30 4.54
CA LEU A 151 2.16 7.65 4.99
C LEU A 151 0.92 8.34 5.55
N GLY A 152 1.08 9.01 6.67
CA GLY A 152 0.08 9.93 7.22
C GLY A 152 0.07 11.30 6.53
N MET A 153 -0.85 12.14 6.95
CA MET A 153 -0.90 13.54 6.52
C MET A 153 0.37 14.27 7.01
N GLY A 154 1.07 14.95 6.11
CA GLY A 154 2.31 15.65 6.42
C GLY A 154 3.57 14.78 6.28
N GLU A 155 3.43 13.48 6.04
CA GLU A 155 4.54 12.57 5.81
C GLU A 155 4.88 12.41 4.33
N GLY A 156 6.13 12.06 4.03
CA GLY A 156 6.63 11.94 2.66
C GLY A 156 8.07 11.48 2.61
N MET A 157 8.76 11.85 1.54
CA MET A 157 10.18 11.55 1.35
C MET A 157 10.98 12.83 1.17
N LEU A 158 12.21 12.83 1.67
CA LEU A 158 13.17 13.88 1.39
C LEU A 158 13.86 13.60 0.06
N VAL A 159 13.64 14.48 -0.89
CA VAL A 159 14.11 14.36 -2.28
C VAL A 159 14.87 15.61 -2.67
N GLY A 160 15.99 15.47 -3.35
CA GLY A 160 16.78 16.61 -3.84
C GLY A 160 17.60 16.32 -5.07
N SER A 161 17.97 17.38 -5.78
CA SER A 161 18.95 17.32 -6.87
C SER A 161 20.40 17.21 -6.37
N SER A 162 20.60 17.33 -5.07
CA SER A 162 21.89 17.22 -4.37
C SER A 162 21.69 16.48 -3.05
N ALA A 163 22.66 15.67 -2.65
CA ALA A 163 22.64 14.96 -1.37
C ALA A 163 22.65 15.91 -0.14
N ASN A 164 23.03 17.17 -0.33
CA ASN A 164 23.13 18.17 0.74
C ASN A 164 21.93 19.13 0.82
N SER A 165 20.99 19.04 -0.10
CA SER A 165 19.82 19.92 -0.14
C SER A 165 18.61 19.15 -0.64
N MET A 166 17.67 18.91 0.24
CA MET A 166 16.49 18.09 -0.02
C MET A 166 15.22 18.83 0.37
N ILE A 167 14.13 18.52 -0.29
CA ILE A 167 12.79 19.05 -0.04
C ILE A 167 11.91 17.87 0.40
N LEU A 168 11.06 18.09 1.39
CA LEU A 168 10.03 17.12 1.75
C LEU A 168 8.96 17.09 0.66
N VAL A 169 8.86 15.95 -0.03
CA VAL A 169 7.80 15.68 -1.01
C VAL A 169 6.75 14.83 -0.31
N HIS A 170 5.56 15.39 -0.16
CA HIS A 170 4.42 14.79 0.52
C HIS A 170 3.92 13.54 -0.21
N GLY A 171 3.46 12.53 0.54
CA GLY A 171 2.79 11.38 -0.03
C GLY A 171 1.47 11.74 -0.72
N GLU A 172 0.99 10.88 -1.63
CA GLU A 172 -0.32 11.06 -2.29
C GLU A 172 -1.48 10.74 -1.31
N THR A 173 -1.50 11.40 -0.15
CA THR A 173 -2.49 11.20 0.92
C THR A 173 -3.72 12.10 0.78
N VAL A 174 -3.64 13.15 -0.06
CA VAL A 174 -4.73 14.10 -0.29
C VAL A 174 -5.52 13.68 -1.52
N GLU A 175 -6.85 13.57 -1.37
CA GLU A 175 -7.74 13.30 -2.49
C GLU A 175 -7.76 14.47 -3.47
N SER A 176 -7.69 14.17 -4.76
CA SER A 176 -7.86 15.13 -5.84
C SER A 176 -8.89 14.64 -6.85
N GLU A 177 -9.46 15.59 -7.62
CA GLU A 177 -10.48 15.28 -8.62
C GLU A 177 -10.05 14.22 -9.66
N PHE A 178 -8.75 14.13 -9.93
CA PHE A 178 -8.22 13.29 -11.01
C PHE A 178 -7.37 12.10 -10.52
N VAL A 179 -6.94 12.10 -9.26
CA VAL A 179 -6.04 11.07 -8.72
C VAL A 179 -6.58 10.55 -7.40
N PRO A 180 -6.88 9.24 -7.30
CA PRO A 180 -7.26 8.64 -6.03
C PRO A 180 -6.08 8.73 -5.05
N THR A 181 -6.38 8.80 -3.76
CA THR A 181 -5.37 8.76 -2.71
C THR A 181 -4.54 7.47 -2.79
N ARG A 182 -3.23 7.63 -2.68
CA ARG A 182 -2.24 6.54 -2.63
C ARG A 182 -1.25 6.85 -1.51
N PRO A 183 -1.63 6.65 -0.26
CA PRO A 183 -0.80 7.06 0.89
C PRO A 183 0.53 6.32 1.00
N PHE A 184 0.78 5.34 0.16
CA PHE A 184 2.07 4.63 0.03
C PHE A 184 2.95 5.18 -1.11
N ARG A 185 2.47 6.17 -1.89
CA ARG A 185 3.18 6.69 -3.07
C ARG A 185 3.67 8.10 -2.86
N VAL A 186 4.91 8.34 -3.26
CA VAL A 186 5.51 9.67 -3.36
C VAL A 186 5.95 9.93 -4.80
N ASN A 187 5.50 11.05 -5.37
CA ASN A 187 6.00 11.52 -6.65
C ASN A 187 7.35 12.23 -6.41
N ALA A 188 8.42 11.47 -6.50
CA ALA A 188 9.77 11.93 -6.19
C ALA A 188 10.38 12.90 -7.25
N GLY A 189 9.61 13.24 -8.28
CA GLY A 189 10.04 14.20 -9.29
C GLY A 189 10.91 13.60 -10.38
N SER A 190 11.91 14.32 -10.83
CA SER A 190 12.75 13.93 -11.97
C SER A 190 13.62 12.72 -11.66
N VAL A 191 13.91 11.92 -12.70
CA VAL A 191 15.03 10.97 -12.67
C VAL A 191 16.32 11.73 -12.29
N ASN A 192 17.30 11.05 -11.74
CA ASN A 192 18.55 11.66 -11.27
C ASN A 192 18.41 12.50 -9.97
N SER A 193 17.34 12.30 -9.22
CA SER A 193 17.22 12.87 -7.87
C SER A 193 17.80 11.91 -6.82
N TYR A 194 18.16 12.47 -5.67
CA TYR A 194 18.56 11.72 -4.48
C TYR A 194 17.39 11.63 -3.50
N VAL A 195 17.30 10.53 -2.78
CA VAL A 195 16.39 10.35 -1.64
C VAL A 195 17.18 10.05 -0.39
N LEU A 196 16.74 10.56 0.76
CA LEU A 196 17.33 10.25 2.06
C LEU A 196 16.72 8.96 2.60
N ASN A 197 17.58 8.03 3.00
CA ASN A 197 17.22 6.78 3.64
C ASN A 197 17.16 6.94 5.17
N ALA A 198 16.55 5.97 5.86
CA ALA A 198 16.44 5.97 7.32
C ALA A 198 17.78 5.92 8.05
N ASP A 199 18.82 5.34 7.43
CA ASP A 199 20.20 5.28 7.94
C ASP A 199 21.03 6.53 7.62
N TRP A 200 20.42 7.62 7.16
CA TRP A 200 21.03 8.88 6.73
C TRP A 200 21.92 8.77 5.47
N SER A 201 21.97 7.62 4.86
CA SER A 201 22.54 7.48 3.52
C SER A 201 21.61 8.08 2.44
N THR A 202 22.14 8.29 1.25
CA THR A 202 21.33 8.72 0.12
C THR A 202 21.33 7.67 -0.96
N SER A 203 20.15 7.42 -1.54
CA SER A 203 19.98 6.62 -2.74
C SER A 203 19.69 7.50 -3.94
N TYR A 204 20.12 7.04 -5.09
CA TYR A 204 19.91 7.74 -6.36
C TYR A 204 18.74 7.14 -7.09
N LEU A 205 17.82 7.98 -7.57
CA LEU A 205 16.71 7.58 -8.41
C LEU A 205 17.14 7.54 -9.87
N SER A 206 17.22 6.37 -10.46
CA SER A 206 17.63 6.20 -11.87
C SER A 206 16.68 5.27 -12.61
#